data_d96dd6e28b1e9bb4c923451e744d0c4b
#
_entry.id   d96dd6e28b1e9bb4c923451e744d0c4b
#
_cell.length_a   1.000
_cell.length_b   1.000
_cell.length_c   1.000
_cell.angle_alpha   90.00
_cell.angle_beta   90.00
_cell.angle_gamma   90.00
#
_symmetry.space_group_name_H-M   'P 1'
#
loop_
_entity.id
_entity.type
_entity.pdbx_description
1 polymer ?
#
loop_
_entity_poly.entity_id
_entity_poly.type
_entity_poly.pdbx_seq_one_letter_code
_entity_poly.pdbx_strand_id
1 'polypeptide(L)'
;MFQGLTSALYFLAKPLPWEANGALGFIQSIENLVVLAVLFLITLQAWKLRPDKLFFWLLFLAFSMSIYGLVVFNYGTAVRYRYPFIIIYVIFVCADCNIHSLRTKESSMRYKLASIKPLQRP
;
A
#
# COMPACT_ATOMS: atom_id res chain seq x y z
N MET A 1 7.90 -22.33 -4.49
CA MET A 1 7.35 -21.00 -4.80
C MET A 1 6.18 -20.61 -3.90
N PHE A 2 5.26 -21.53 -3.59
CA PHE A 2 4.13 -21.26 -2.67
C PHE A 2 4.52 -20.94 -1.22
N GLN A 3 5.61 -21.50 -0.72
CA GLN A 3 6.07 -21.27 0.67
C GLN A 3 6.49 -19.80 0.93
N GLY A 4 7.05 -19.11 -0.04
CA GLY A 4 7.43 -17.69 0.10
C GLY A 4 6.21 -16.77 0.22
N LEU A 5 5.15 -17.05 -0.56
CA LEU A 5 3.94 -16.23 -0.54
C LEU A 5 3.14 -16.42 0.76
N THR A 6 3.02 -17.67 1.22
CA THR A 6 2.40 -17.99 2.52
C THR A 6 3.20 -17.39 3.68
N SER A 7 4.53 -17.42 3.63
CA SER A 7 5.39 -16.76 4.62
C SER A 7 5.21 -15.24 4.63
N ALA A 8 5.09 -14.60 3.46
CA ALA A 8 4.88 -13.16 3.36
C ALA A 8 3.52 -12.73 3.94
N LEU A 9 2.45 -13.46 3.61
CA LEU A 9 1.11 -13.20 4.16
C LEU A 9 1.08 -13.44 5.67
N TYR A 10 1.71 -14.51 6.11
CA TYR A 10 1.82 -14.83 7.53
C TYR A 10 2.61 -13.76 8.30
N PHE A 11 3.70 -13.28 7.73
CA PHE A 11 4.53 -12.22 8.29
C PHE A 11 3.80 -10.87 8.34
N LEU A 12 2.97 -10.58 7.36
CA LEU A 12 2.19 -9.35 7.30
C LEU A 12 1.00 -9.39 8.28
N ALA A 13 0.35 -10.54 8.44
CA ALA A 13 -0.88 -10.68 9.22
C ALA A 13 -0.66 -10.94 10.72
N LYS A 14 0.46 -11.58 11.12
CA LYS A 14 0.74 -11.88 12.54
C LYS A 14 1.35 -10.67 13.29
N PRO A 15 1.08 -10.51 14.60
CA PRO A 15 0.25 -11.35 15.48
C PRO A 15 -1.25 -11.07 15.32
N LEU A 16 -2.05 -12.13 15.34
CA LEU A 16 -3.50 -12.04 15.35
C LEU A 16 -4.02 -11.95 16.81
N PRO A 17 -5.18 -11.30 17.07
CA PRO A 17 -5.67 -11.05 18.42
C PRO A 17 -5.83 -12.30 19.30
N TRP A 18 -6.12 -13.43 18.69
CA TRP A 18 -6.29 -14.71 19.40
C TRP A 18 -4.98 -15.47 19.68
N GLU A 19 -3.88 -15.02 19.14
CA GLU A 19 -2.53 -15.56 19.39
C GLU A 19 -1.76 -14.73 20.42
N ALA A 20 -2.33 -13.61 20.88
CA ALA A 20 -1.69 -12.66 21.76
C ALA A 20 -1.60 -13.21 23.20
N ASN A 21 -0.40 -13.46 23.66
CA ASN A 21 -0.12 -13.80 25.05
C ASN A 21 0.13 -12.52 25.86
N GLY A 22 -0.92 -12.04 26.57
CA GLY A 22 -0.83 -10.86 27.43
C GLY A 22 -1.28 -9.54 26.81
N ALA A 23 -1.42 -8.51 27.66
CA ALA A 23 -1.97 -7.20 27.28
C ALA A 23 -1.16 -6.50 26.17
N LEU A 24 0.16 -6.58 26.21
CA LEU A 24 1.03 -5.99 25.18
C LEU A 24 0.86 -6.65 23.81
N GLY A 25 0.72 -7.98 23.77
CA GLY A 25 0.47 -8.70 22.55
C GLY A 25 -0.89 -8.33 21.92
N PHE A 26 -1.90 -8.11 22.76
CA PHE A 26 -3.22 -7.69 22.30
C PHE A 26 -3.21 -6.28 21.69
N ILE A 27 -2.55 -5.31 22.32
CA ILE A 27 -2.37 -3.95 21.78
C ILE A 27 -1.66 -4.00 20.42
N GLN A 28 -0.60 -4.79 20.31
CA GLN A 28 0.16 -4.96 19.08
C GLN A 28 -0.66 -5.61 17.96
N SER A 29 -1.57 -6.52 18.31
CA SER A 29 -2.50 -7.14 17.35
C SER A 29 -3.52 -6.15 16.80
N ILE A 30 -4.06 -5.27 17.66
CA ILE A 30 -4.98 -4.20 17.25
C ILE A 30 -4.26 -3.23 16.31
N GLU A 31 -3.06 -2.78 16.67
CA GLU A 31 -2.24 -1.92 15.82
C GLU A 31 -2.02 -2.55 14.43
N ASN A 32 -1.67 -3.83 14.40
CA ASN A 32 -1.50 -4.57 13.16
C ASN A 32 -2.77 -4.62 12.30
N LEU A 33 -3.92 -4.85 12.94
CA LEU A 33 -5.20 -4.88 12.25
C LEU A 33 -5.53 -3.51 11.62
N VAL A 34 -5.26 -2.42 12.33
CA VAL A 34 -5.44 -1.05 11.82
C VAL A 34 -4.53 -0.80 10.62
N VAL A 35 -3.25 -1.17 10.71
CA VAL A 35 -2.30 -1.03 9.60
C VAL A 35 -2.75 -1.81 8.37
N LEU A 36 -3.20 -3.06 8.54
CA LEU A 36 -3.73 -3.88 7.45
C LEU A 36 -4.99 -3.27 6.83
N ALA A 37 -5.91 -2.73 7.64
CA ALA A 37 -7.11 -2.06 7.15
C ALA A 37 -6.75 -0.82 6.31
N VAL A 38 -5.81 0.00 6.77
CA VAL A 38 -5.33 1.18 6.04
C VAL A 38 -4.65 0.77 4.72
N LEU A 39 -3.78 -0.23 4.73
CA LEU A 39 -3.15 -0.77 3.53
C LEU A 39 -4.20 -1.27 2.52
N PHE A 40 -5.20 -1.98 3.00
CA PHE A 40 -6.28 -2.50 2.16
C PHE A 40 -7.08 -1.35 1.51
N LEU A 41 -7.45 -0.32 2.27
CA LEU A 41 -8.17 0.84 1.75
C LEU A 41 -7.35 1.60 0.70
N ILE A 42 -6.07 1.86 0.96
CA ILE A 42 -5.16 2.53 0.02
C ILE A 42 -5.02 1.69 -1.26
N THR A 43 -4.87 0.38 -1.13
CA THR A 43 -4.76 -0.55 -2.26
C THR A 43 -6.04 -0.54 -3.11
N LEU A 44 -7.23 -0.54 -2.48
CA LEU A 44 -8.50 -0.45 -3.20
C LEU A 44 -8.66 0.86 -3.96
N GLN A 45 -8.26 1.98 -3.38
CA GLN A 45 -8.29 3.28 -4.06
C GLN A 45 -7.31 3.32 -5.25
N ALA A 46 -6.10 2.83 -5.04
CA ALA A 46 -5.08 2.77 -6.08
C ALA A 46 -5.46 1.82 -7.23
N TRP A 47 -6.16 0.71 -6.92
CA TRP A 47 -6.67 -0.21 -7.94
C TRP A 47 -7.61 0.47 -8.93
N LYS A 48 -8.48 1.35 -8.45
CA LYS A 48 -9.41 2.12 -9.30
C LYS A 48 -8.71 3.14 -10.19
N LEU A 49 -7.56 3.67 -9.74
CA LEU A 49 -6.86 4.76 -10.41
C LEU A 49 -5.77 4.28 -11.38
N ARG A 50 -4.95 3.32 -10.96
CA ARG A 50 -3.76 2.86 -11.69
C ARG A 50 -3.41 1.40 -11.39
N PRO A 51 -4.13 0.42 -11.96
CA PRO A 51 -3.87 -0.99 -11.69
C PRO A 51 -2.47 -1.45 -12.09
N ASP A 52 -1.90 -0.91 -13.20
CA ASP A 52 -0.59 -1.31 -13.72
C ASP A 52 0.54 -1.03 -12.74
N LYS A 53 0.57 0.20 -12.20
CA LYS A 53 1.60 0.60 -11.22
C LYS A 53 1.38 -0.06 -9.85
N LEU A 54 0.12 -0.23 -9.47
CA LEU A 54 -0.22 -0.91 -8.24
C LEU A 54 0.31 -2.33 -8.22
N PHE A 55 0.20 -3.06 -9.33
CA PHE A 55 0.73 -4.42 -9.44
C PHE A 55 2.25 -4.47 -9.18
N PHE A 56 3.00 -3.52 -9.72
CA PHE A 56 4.43 -3.40 -9.44
C PHE A 56 4.72 -3.18 -7.95
N TRP A 57 4.00 -2.26 -7.30
CA TRP A 57 4.18 -1.97 -5.88
C TRP A 57 3.76 -3.11 -4.97
N LEU A 58 2.70 -3.85 -5.33
CA LEU A 58 2.31 -5.06 -4.62
C LEU A 58 3.36 -6.17 -4.73
N LEU A 59 3.93 -6.36 -5.92
CA LEU A 59 5.05 -7.30 -6.10
C LEU A 59 6.26 -6.89 -5.27
N PHE A 60 6.62 -5.62 -5.25
CA PHE A 60 7.71 -5.10 -4.42
C PHE A 60 7.45 -5.38 -2.94
N LEU A 61 6.25 -5.08 -2.44
CA LEU A 61 5.89 -5.35 -1.05
C LEU A 61 5.94 -6.85 -0.73
N ALA A 62 5.34 -7.69 -1.57
CA ALA A 62 5.33 -9.14 -1.39
C ALA A 62 6.74 -9.74 -1.39
N PHE A 63 7.61 -9.30 -2.31
CA PHE A 63 9.00 -9.75 -2.40
C PHE A 63 9.80 -9.33 -1.16
N SER A 64 9.68 -8.06 -0.74
CA SER A 64 10.36 -7.54 0.45
C SER A 64 9.93 -8.29 1.71
N MET A 65 8.62 -8.51 1.87
CA MET A 65 8.08 -9.26 3.01
C MET A 65 8.47 -10.73 2.99
N SER A 66 8.60 -11.34 1.80
CA SER A 66 9.06 -12.74 1.68
C SER A 66 10.51 -12.92 2.13
N ILE A 67 11.40 -12.01 1.71
CA ILE A 67 12.82 -12.06 2.12
C ILE A 67 12.93 -11.92 3.64
N TYR A 68 12.24 -10.92 4.22
CA TYR A 68 12.30 -10.70 5.66
C TYR A 68 11.62 -11.81 6.46
N GLY A 69 10.51 -12.36 5.98
CA GLY A 69 9.86 -13.50 6.62
C GLY A 69 10.69 -14.77 6.67
N LEU A 70 11.64 -14.92 5.72
CA LEU A 70 12.59 -16.04 5.72
C LEU A 70 13.80 -15.82 6.65
N VAL A 71 14.22 -14.57 6.82
CA VAL A 71 15.43 -14.22 7.58
C VAL A 71 15.16 -14.01 9.07
N VAL A 72 13.98 -13.49 9.41
CA VAL A 72 13.66 -13.09 10.79
C VAL A 72 12.85 -14.16 11.50
N PHE A 73 13.52 -14.93 12.35
CA PHE A 73 12.91 -15.98 13.19
C PHE A 73 12.29 -15.44 14.48
N ASN A 74 12.56 -14.19 14.86
CA ASN A 74 12.09 -13.62 16.13
C ASN A 74 10.95 -12.63 15.90
N TYR A 75 9.76 -12.93 16.41
CA TYR A 75 8.53 -12.15 16.23
C TYR A 75 8.65 -10.67 16.66
N GLY A 76 9.32 -10.37 17.77
CA GLY A 76 9.47 -9.00 18.24
C GLY A 76 10.29 -8.13 17.33
N THR A 77 11.28 -8.70 16.68
CA THR A 77 12.13 -8.04 15.69
C THR A 77 11.41 -7.92 14.35
N ALA A 78 10.67 -8.95 13.95
CA ALA A 78 9.90 -9.02 12.73
C ALA A 78 8.92 -7.85 12.59
N VAL A 79 8.18 -7.52 13.65
CA VAL A 79 7.19 -6.43 13.66
C VAL A 79 7.84 -5.08 13.35
N ARG A 80 9.02 -4.80 13.88
CA ARG A 80 9.72 -3.52 13.67
C ARG A 80 10.25 -3.36 12.25
N TYR A 81 10.73 -4.42 11.63
CA TYR A 81 11.35 -4.36 10.30
C TYR A 81 10.35 -4.32 9.14
N ARG A 82 9.07 -4.62 9.35
CA ARG A 82 8.05 -4.50 8.30
C ARG A 82 7.61 -3.05 8.04
N TYR A 83 7.66 -2.17 9.06
CA TYR A 83 7.20 -0.78 8.94
C TYR A 83 7.89 0.01 7.85
N PRO A 84 9.23 -0.04 7.66
CA PRO A 84 9.89 0.67 6.57
C PRO A 84 9.31 0.33 5.20
N PHE A 85 9.02 -0.93 4.93
CA PHE A 85 8.47 -1.36 3.63
C PHE A 85 7.02 -0.93 3.45
N ILE A 86 6.23 -0.97 4.51
CA ILE A 86 4.85 -0.47 4.51
C ILE A 86 4.84 1.04 4.24
N ILE A 87 5.70 1.80 4.89
CA ILE A 87 5.82 3.25 4.71
C ILE A 87 6.23 3.57 3.27
N ILE A 88 7.24 2.89 2.74
CA ILE A 88 7.68 3.06 1.35
C ILE A 88 6.51 2.78 0.40
N TYR A 89 5.82 1.67 0.56
CA TYR A 89 4.66 1.30 -0.25
C TYR A 89 3.59 2.40 -0.21
N VAL A 90 3.19 2.86 0.98
CA VAL A 90 2.16 3.89 1.16
C VAL A 90 2.57 5.20 0.49
N ILE A 91 3.80 5.66 0.70
CA ILE A 91 4.31 6.92 0.11
C ILE A 91 4.25 6.84 -1.41
N PHE A 92 4.77 5.77 -2.02
CA PHE A 92 4.82 5.66 -3.48
C PHE A 92 3.43 5.49 -4.10
N VAL A 93 2.57 4.68 -3.51
CA VAL A 93 1.19 4.52 -4.00
C VAL A 93 0.41 5.81 -3.89
N CYS A 94 0.51 6.53 -2.76
CA CYS A 94 -0.15 7.81 -2.59
C CYS A 94 0.41 8.89 -3.54
N ALA A 95 1.71 8.92 -3.76
CA ALA A 95 2.35 9.84 -4.71
C ALA A 95 1.86 9.58 -6.15
N ASP A 96 1.82 8.33 -6.59
CA ASP A 96 1.34 7.95 -7.92
C ASP A 96 -0.15 8.29 -8.12
N CYS A 97 -0.98 8.08 -7.10
CA CYS A 97 -2.40 8.45 -7.13
C CYS A 97 -2.58 9.98 -7.21
N ASN A 98 -1.80 10.75 -6.45
CA ASN A 98 -1.89 12.20 -6.43
C ASN A 98 -1.43 12.81 -7.77
N ILE A 99 -0.31 12.38 -8.32
CA ILE A 99 0.19 12.83 -9.63
C ILE A 99 -0.85 12.54 -10.73
N HIS A 100 -1.49 11.38 -10.69
CA HIS A 100 -2.54 11.05 -11.65
C HIS A 100 -3.75 11.97 -11.54
N SER A 101 -4.20 12.25 -10.33
CA SER A 101 -5.33 13.17 -10.08
C SER A 101 -5.04 14.58 -10.60
N LEU A 102 -3.83 15.09 -10.37
CA LEU A 102 -3.41 16.40 -10.86
C LEU A 102 -3.36 16.45 -12.40
N ARG A 103 -2.80 15.43 -13.04
CA ARG A 103 -2.72 15.34 -14.51
C ARG A 103 -4.10 15.28 -15.15
N THR A 104 -5.05 14.59 -14.53
CA THR A 104 -6.43 14.51 -15.02
C THR A 104 -7.14 15.84 -14.91
N LYS A 105 -6.94 16.59 -13.82
CA LYS A 105 -7.47 17.95 -13.66
C LYS A 105 -6.89 18.92 -14.69
N GLU A 106 -5.59 18.86 -14.94
CA GLU A 106 -4.93 19.72 -15.91
C GLU A 106 -5.44 19.46 -17.34
N SER A 107 -5.56 18.21 -17.75
CA SER A 107 -6.12 17.85 -19.06
C SER A 107 -7.57 18.32 -19.22
N SER A 108 -8.40 18.20 -18.19
CA SER A 108 -9.78 18.69 -18.18
C SER A 108 -9.85 20.21 -18.31
N MET A 109 -8.97 20.95 -17.63
CA MET A 109 -8.89 22.41 -17.76
C MET A 109 -8.45 22.84 -19.16
N ARG A 110 -7.44 22.18 -19.73
CA ARG A 110 -6.99 22.47 -21.11
C ARG A 110 -8.11 22.22 -22.12
N TYR A 111 -8.90 21.19 -21.93
CA TYR A 111 -10.05 20.88 -22.80
C TYR A 111 -11.11 21.98 -22.74
N LYS A 112 -11.44 22.46 -21.53
CA LYS A 112 -12.40 23.58 -21.34
C LYS A 112 -11.88 24.87 -21.96
N LEU A 113 -10.62 25.20 -21.81
CA LEU A 113 -10.00 26.40 -22.43
C LEU A 113 -9.98 26.32 -23.95
N ALA A 114 -9.71 25.15 -24.52
CA ALA A 114 -9.74 24.94 -25.96
C ALA A 114 -11.17 25.06 -26.54
N SER A 115 -12.17 24.67 -25.77
CA SER A 115 -13.59 24.79 -26.18
C SER A 115 -14.09 26.25 -26.19
N ILE A 116 -13.53 27.13 -25.38
CA ILE A 116 -13.93 28.55 -25.29
C ILE A 116 -13.27 29.40 -26.40
N LYS A 117 -12.09 29.01 -26.89
CA LYS A 117 -11.29 29.77 -27.84
C LYS A 117 -11.92 29.96 -29.26
N PRO A 118 -12.73 29.04 -29.84
CA PRO A 118 -13.33 29.25 -31.14
C PRO A 118 -14.44 30.29 -31.20
N LEU A 119 -15.01 30.72 -30.07
CA LEU A 119 -16.07 31.73 -30.02
C LEU A 119 -15.56 33.18 -30.10
N GLN A 120 -14.24 33.41 -30.10
CA GLN A 120 -13.63 34.76 -30.12
C GLN A 120 -12.94 35.10 -31.45
N ARG A 121 -13.23 34.42 -32.55
CA ARG A 121 -12.79 34.91 -33.87
C ARG A 121 -13.91 35.81 -34.43
N PRO A 122 -13.63 37.08 -34.69
CA PRO A 122 -14.54 37.98 -35.39
C PRO A 122 -14.74 37.55 -36.84
#